data_3915c265657ae5a9e0aeb042afa93651
#
_entry.id   3915c265657ae5a9e0aeb042afa93651
#
_cell.length_a   1.000
_cell.length_b   1.000
_cell.length_c   1.000
_cell.angle_alpha   90.00
_cell.angle_beta   90.00
_cell.angle_gamma   90.00
#
_symmetry.space_group_name_H-M   'P 1'
#
loop_
_entity.id
_entity.type
_entity.pdbx_description
1 polymer ?
#
loop_
_entity_poly.entity_id
_entity_poly.type
_entity_poly.pdbx_seq_one_letter_code
_entity_poly.pdbx_strand_id
1 'polypeptide(L)'
;MPDMKYGDENIARELSGIENYPQVNKAAIREMHRQVGDLQTSQEGVAQRGLLVRHLVLPKGLAGTKDVVDFIAKEISANTYVNIMAQYHPCYKAHEIPSLAVRTSKAELREAVELAHQAGLSRLDQAQAVVLQL
;
A
#
# COMPACT_ATOMS: atom_id res chain seq x y z
N MET A 1 9.14 -6.80 5.50
CA MET A 1 8.11 -5.73 5.44
C MET A 1 8.40 -4.85 4.22
N PRO A 2 7.95 -5.27 3.04
CA PRO A 2 8.15 -4.55 1.78
C PRO A 2 7.12 -3.45 1.56
N ASP A 3 7.46 -2.53 0.64
CA ASP A 3 6.54 -1.52 0.14
C ASP A 3 5.99 -1.92 -1.24
N MET A 4 4.72 -1.66 -1.48
CA MET A 4 4.11 -1.60 -2.80
C MET A 4 3.69 -0.15 -3.06
N LYS A 5 4.45 0.56 -3.92
CA LYS A 5 4.27 2.01 -4.12
C LYS A 5 3.37 2.36 -5.29
N TYR A 6 3.41 1.58 -6.37
CA TYR A 6 2.68 1.86 -7.59
C TYR A 6 1.98 0.61 -8.12
N GLY A 7 0.71 0.74 -8.46
CA GLY A 7 -0.05 -0.26 -9.20
C GLY A 7 0.14 -0.17 -10.72
N ASP A 8 0.49 1.02 -11.22
CA ASP A 8 0.63 1.34 -12.65
C ASP A 8 2.08 1.57 -13.07
N GLU A 9 2.48 0.97 -14.20
CA GLU A 9 3.84 1.06 -14.73
C GLU A 9 4.18 2.45 -15.27
N ASN A 10 3.24 3.12 -15.93
CA ASN A 10 3.49 4.44 -16.50
C ASN A 10 3.70 5.47 -15.40
N ILE A 11 2.92 5.40 -14.34
CA ILE A 11 3.09 6.25 -13.16
C ILE A 11 4.42 5.96 -12.47
N ALA A 12 4.82 4.70 -12.31
CA ALA A 12 6.11 4.35 -11.73
C ALA A 12 7.28 4.92 -12.56
N ARG A 13 7.19 4.82 -13.87
CA ARG A 13 8.20 5.38 -14.79
C ARG A 13 8.22 6.91 -14.75
N GLU A 14 7.06 7.57 -14.77
CA GLU A 14 6.96 9.03 -14.76
C GLU A 14 7.48 9.62 -13.45
N LEU A 15 7.06 9.06 -12.30
CA LEU A 15 7.36 9.64 -10.99
C LEU A 15 8.68 9.17 -10.38
N SER A 16 9.18 8.01 -10.76
CA SER A 16 10.39 7.40 -10.18
C SER A 16 11.43 6.97 -11.20
N GLY A 17 11.15 7.10 -12.51
CA GLY A 17 12.07 6.69 -13.56
C GLY A 17 12.33 5.20 -13.64
N ILE A 18 11.43 4.37 -13.12
CA ILE A 18 11.61 2.92 -13.02
C ILE A 18 10.67 2.22 -13.97
N GLU A 19 11.23 1.40 -14.85
CA GLU A 19 10.48 0.50 -15.72
C GLU A 19 10.17 -0.84 -15.03
N ASN A 20 9.08 -1.48 -15.43
CA ASN A 20 8.66 -2.80 -14.94
C ASN A 20 8.43 -2.87 -13.41
N TYR A 21 8.21 -1.72 -12.74
CA TYR A 21 8.05 -1.70 -11.28
C TYR A 21 6.95 -2.64 -10.78
N PRO A 22 5.68 -2.58 -11.28
CA PRO A 22 4.62 -3.45 -10.78
C PRO A 22 4.94 -4.94 -10.96
N GLN A 23 5.52 -5.33 -12.08
CA GLN A 23 5.87 -6.72 -12.37
C GLN A 23 6.93 -7.25 -11.42
N VAL A 24 8.02 -6.51 -11.25
CA VAL A 24 9.13 -6.87 -10.34
C VAL A 24 8.66 -6.88 -8.89
N ASN A 25 7.93 -5.85 -8.47
CA ASN A 25 7.40 -5.74 -7.13
C ASN A 25 6.44 -6.88 -6.79
N LYS A 26 5.48 -7.20 -7.68
CA LYS A 26 4.55 -8.32 -7.53
C LYS A 26 5.27 -9.67 -7.43
N ALA A 27 6.27 -9.90 -8.26
CA ALA A 27 7.08 -11.13 -8.20
C ALA A 27 7.83 -11.24 -6.85
N ALA A 28 8.42 -10.14 -6.38
CA ALA A 28 9.10 -10.11 -5.08
C ALA A 28 8.13 -10.39 -3.92
N ILE A 29 6.94 -9.79 -3.92
CA ILE A 29 5.92 -10.02 -2.88
C ILE A 29 5.46 -11.49 -2.86
N ARG A 30 5.22 -12.10 -4.03
CA ARG A 30 4.87 -13.53 -4.11
C ARG A 30 5.96 -14.40 -3.48
N GLU A 31 7.22 -14.14 -3.81
CA GLU A 31 8.34 -14.92 -3.28
C GLU A 31 8.51 -14.71 -1.76
N MET A 32 8.38 -13.47 -1.28
CA MET A 32 8.42 -13.18 0.16
C MET A 32 7.31 -13.92 0.91
N HIS A 33 6.07 -13.89 0.39
CA HIS A 33 4.95 -14.61 1.01
C HIS A 33 5.17 -16.13 0.99
N ARG A 34 5.68 -16.68 -0.13
CA ARG A 34 6.03 -18.11 -0.20
C ARG A 34 7.01 -18.54 0.88
N GLN A 35 7.97 -17.68 1.25
CA GLN A 35 8.99 -18.00 2.25
C GLN A 35 8.47 -17.85 3.69
N VAL A 36 7.64 -16.87 3.98
CA VAL A 36 7.31 -16.53 5.37
C VAL A 36 5.81 -16.62 5.71
N GLY A 37 4.94 -16.69 4.70
CA GLY A 37 3.48 -16.77 4.87
C GLY A 37 2.84 -15.49 5.40
N ASP A 38 1.59 -15.60 5.85
CA ASP A 38 0.84 -14.51 6.47
C ASP A 38 1.45 -14.08 7.81
N LEU A 39 1.27 -12.80 8.16
CA LEU A 39 1.79 -12.26 9.42
C LEU A 39 1.19 -12.97 10.65
N GLN A 40 2.07 -13.45 11.51
CA GLN A 40 1.75 -14.01 12.83
C GLN A 40 2.18 -13.00 13.90
N THR A 41 1.27 -12.75 14.85
CA THR A 41 1.51 -11.86 15.98
C THR A 41 1.40 -12.61 17.30
N SER A 42 2.12 -12.16 18.32
CA SER A 42 1.94 -12.63 19.70
C SER A 42 0.57 -12.20 20.25
N GLN A 43 0.23 -12.65 21.47
CA GLN A 43 -0.97 -12.21 22.17
C GLN A 43 -0.98 -10.71 22.47
N GLU A 44 0.21 -10.09 22.60
CA GLU A 44 0.40 -8.66 22.79
C GLU A 44 0.39 -7.86 21.47
N GLY A 45 0.16 -8.52 20.32
CA GLY A 45 0.11 -7.87 19.00
C GLY A 45 1.48 -7.61 18.37
N VAL A 46 2.56 -8.19 18.93
CA VAL A 46 3.91 -8.02 18.36
C VAL A 46 4.12 -9.00 17.20
N ALA A 47 4.56 -8.49 16.06
CA ALA A 47 4.88 -9.31 14.89
C ALA A 47 6.03 -10.28 15.18
N GLN A 48 5.81 -11.57 14.94
CA GLN A 48 6.79 -12.63 15.17
C GLN A 48 7.37 -13.17 13.87
N ARG A 49 6.52 -13.39 12.87
CA ARG A 49 6.90 -13.95 11.58
C ARG A 49 5.84 -13.57 10.54
N GLY A 50 6.21 -13.61 9.27
CA GLY A 50 5.28 -13.46 8.16
C GLY A 50 5.41 -12.13 7.42
N LEU A 51 4.57 -11.97 6.42
CA LEU A 51 4.58 -10.81 5.52
C LEU A 51 3.64 -9.72 6.04
N LEU A 52 4.16 -8.49 6.14
CA LEU A 52 3.42 -7.26 6.26
C LEU A 52 3.74 -6.39 5.05
N VAL A 53 2.74 -5.98 4.29
CA VAL A 53 2.91 -5.10 3.12
C VAL A 53 2.55 -3.67 3.51
N ARG A 54 3.40 -2.70 3.11
CA ARG A 54 3.11 -1.28 3.26
C ARG A 54 2.71 -0.66 1.92
N HIS A 55 1.71 0.20 1.94
CA HIS A 55 1.25 0.95 0.78
C HIS A 55 1.07 2.42 1.13
N LEU A 56 1.79 3.31 0.45
CA LEU A 56 1.67 4.75 0.63
C LEU A 56 0.63 5.30 -0.35
N VAL A 57 -0.45 5.83 0.18
CA VAL A 57 -1.48 6.52 -0.62
C VAL A 57 -0.91 7.85 -1.12
N LEU A 58 -0.89 8.03 -2.43
CA LEU A 58 -0.53 9.29 -3.06
C LEU A 58 -1.79 10.09 -3.42
N PRO A 59 -1.69 11.43 -3.48
CA PRO A 59 -2.82 12.25 -3.87
C PRO A 59 -3.29 11.91 -5.29
N LYS A 60 -4.57 12.17 -5.55
CA LYS A 60 -5.23 11.96 -6.86
C LYS A 60 -5.15 10.53 -7.40
N GLY A 61 -5.08 9.54 -6.51
CA GLY A 61 -5.06 8.12 -6.87
C GLY A 61 -3.79 7.65 -7.58
N LEU A 62 -2.71 8.44 -7.59
CA LEU A 62 -1.48 8.16 -8.34
C LEU A 62 -0.78 6.87 -7.91
N ALA A 63 -0.99 6.40 -6.67
CA ALA A 63 -0.41 5.14 -6.22
C ALA A 63 -1.07 3.89 -6.86
N GLY A 64 -2.24 4.03 -7.50
CA GLY A 64 -2.97 2.88 -8.06
C GLY A 64 -3.40 1.89 -6.97
N THR A 65 -3.93 2.40 -5.85
CA THR A 65 -4.29 1.60 -4.67
C THR A 65 -5.18 0.41 -5.01
N LYS A 66 -6.17 0.59 -5.91
CA LYS A 66 -7.05 -0.51 -6.32
C LYS A 66 -6.28 -1.70 -6.87
N ASP A 67 -5.32 -1.48 -7.77
CA ASP A 67 -4.54 -2.56 -8.38
C ASP A 67 -3.63 -3.24 -7.36
N VAL A 68 -3.11 -2.48 -6.40
CA VAL A 68 -2.27 -3.00 -5.31
C VAL A 68 -3.08 -3.90 -4.39
N VAL A 69 -4.23 -3.44 -3.89
CA VAL A 69 -5.04 -4.23 -2.94
C VAL A 69 -5.70 -5.43 -3.60
N ASP A 70 -6.13 -5.30 -4.85
CA ASP A 70 -6.66 -6.42 -5.64
C ASP A 70 -5.60 -7.52 -5.82
N PHE A 71 -4.38 -7.14 -6.17
CA PHE A 71 -3.26 -8.09 -6.28
C PHE A 71 -2.97 -8.79 -4.95
N ILE A 72 -2.88 -8.05 -3.85
CA ILE A 72 -2.62 -8.63 -2.52
C ILE A 72 -3.71 -9.64 -2.16
N ALA A 73 -4.98 -9.25 -2.27
CA ALA A 73 -6.09 -10.08 -1.87
C ALA A 73 -6.26 -11.34 -2.74
N LYS A 74 -6.09 -11.21 -4.06
CA LYS A 74 -6.39 -12.28 -5.03
C LYS A 74 -5.22 -13.20 -5.32
N GLU A 75 -3.99 -12.66 -5.28
CA GLU A 75 -2.81 -13.41 -5.73
C GLU A 75 -1.82 -13.73 -4.59
N ILE A 76 -1.92 -13.07 -3.44
CA ILE A 76 -1.09 -13.36 -2.27
C ILE A 76 -1.93 -14.05 -1.20
N SER A 77 -2.74 -13.31 -0.46
CA SER A 77 -3.65 -13.83 0.56
C SER A 77 -4.62 -12.75 1.01
N ALA A 78 -5.91 -13.07 1.10
CA ALA A 78 -6.91 -12.19 1.71
C ALA A 78 -6.62 -11.93 3.21
N ASN A 79 -5.77 -12.76 3.82
CA ASN A 79 -5.34 -12.63 5.21
C ASN A 79 -4.00 -11.87 5.36
N THR A 80 -3.47 -11.28 4.29
CA THR A 80 -2.27 -10.45 4.35
C THR A 80 -2.50 -9.22 5.22
N TYR A 81 -1.55 -8.93 6.13
CA TYR A 81 -1.55 -7.70 6.91
C TYR A 81 -1.04 -6.54 6.06
N VAL A 82 -1.85 -5.49 5.91
CA VAL A 82 -1.53 -4.33 5.08
C VAL A 82 -1.54 -3.05 5.90
N ASN A 83 -0.45 -2.29 5.85
CA ASN A 83 -0.37 -0.94 6.37
C ASN A 83 -0.59 0.06 5.23
N ILE A 84 -1.79 0.65 5.18
CA ILE A 84 -2.14 1.71 4.24
C ILE A 84 -1.77 3.05 4.89
N MET A 85 -0.82 3.77 4.29
CA MET A 85 -0.21 4.96 4.89
C MET A 85 -0.63 6.24 4.16
N ALA A 86 -0.99 7.30 4.92
CA ALA A 86 -1.36 8.61 4.36
C ALA A 86 -0.35 9.73 4.70
N GLN A 87 0.85 9.37 5.17
CA GLN A 87 1.86 10.35 5.58
C GLN A 87 2.61 11.01 4.43
N TYR A 88 2.15 10.85 3.18
CA TYR A 88 2.76 11.53 2.05
C TYR A 88 2.75 13.06 2.24
N HIS A 89 3.88 13.67 1.99
CA HIS A 89 4.02 15.12 1.83
C HIS A 89 5.01 15.43 0.71
N PRO A 90 4.81 16.52 -0.03
CA PRO A 90 5.71 16.90 -1.11
C PRO A 90 7.12 17.15 -0.59
N CYS A 91 8.11 16.58 -1.28
CA CYS A 91 9.54 16.79 -1.04
C CYS A 91 10.26 16.91 -2.37
N TYR A 92 11.40 17.62 -2.35
CA TYR A 92 12.28 17.77 -3.50
C TYR A 92 11.50 18.22 -4.74
N LYS A 93 11.60 17.54 -5.86
CA LYS A 93 10.91 17.86 -7.12
C LYS A 93 9.40 17.64 -7.13
N ALA A 94 8.84 17.02 -6.10
CA ALA A 94 7.39 16.82 -6.01
C ALA A 94 6.62 18.14 -5.98
N HIS A 95 7.24 19.23 -5.50
CA HIS A 95 6.66 20.58 -5.55
C HIS A 95 6.48 21.12 -6.97
N GLU A 96 7.25 20.61 -7.95
CA GLU A 96 7.20 21.03 -9.36
C GLU A 96 6.09 20.27 -10.12
N ILE A 97 5.55 19.20 -9.55
CA ILE A 97 4.52 18.34 -10.14
C ILE A 97 3.17 18.66 -9.49
N PRO A 98 2.23 19.34 -10.16
CA PRO A 98 0.98 19.81 -9.54
C PRO A 98 0.17 18.73 -8.85
N SER A 99 0.19 17.50 -9.37
CA SER A 99 -0.51 16.36 -8.78
C SER A 99 0.15 15.83 -7.50
N LEU A 100 1.44 16.06 -7.31
CA LEU A 100 2.21 15.68 -6.14
C LEU A 100 2.50 16.84 -5.19
N ALA A 101 2.23 18.08 -5.58
CA ALA A 101 2.49 19.27 -4.77
C ALA A 101 1.51 19.44 -3.59
N VAL A 102 0.64 18.49 -3.37
CA VAL A 102 -0.37 18.48 -2.30
C VAL A 102 -0.23 17.23 -1.42
N ARG A 103 -0.69 17.30 -0.19
CA ARG A 103 -0.71 16.14 0.72
C ARG A 103 -1.89 15.22 0.37
N THR A 104 -1.74 13.94 0.71
CA THR A 104 -2.87 13.00 0.70
C THR A 104 -3.94 13.47 1.68
N SER A 105 -5.18 13.55 1.21
CA SER A 105 -6.33 13.98 2.00
C SER A 105 -6.92 12.83 2.83
N LYS A 106 -7.70 13.18 3.86
CA LYS A 106 -8.47 12.18 4.64
C LYS A 106 -9.48 11.40 3.77
N ALA A 107 -10.03 12.03 2.74
CA ALA A 107 -10.97 11.38 1.81
C ALA A 107 -10.27 10.30 0.99
N GLU A 108 -9.08 10.60 0.45
CA GLU A 108 -8.28 9.63 -0.31
C GLU A 108 -7.81 8.46 0.56
N LEU A 109 -7.48 8.71 1.83
CA LEU A 109 -7.18 7.63 2.77
C LEU A 109 -8.40 6.73 3.02
N ARG A 110 -9.58 7.31 3.24
CA ARG A 110 -10.82 6.52 3.42
C ARG A 110 -11.12 5.67 2.19
N GLU A 111 -11.03 6.26 1.00
CA GLU A 111 -11.21 5.53 -0.26
C GLU A 111 -10.23 4.36 -0.37
N ALA A 112 -8.95 4.57 -0.04
CA ALA A 112 -7.94 3.51 -0.07
C ALA A 112 -8.25 2.36 0.88
N VAL A 113 -8.70 2.66 2.10
CA VAL A 113 -9.14 1.65 3.10
C VAL A 113 -10.39 0.92 2.61
N GLU A 114 -11.34 1.63 2.03
CA GLU A 114 -12.56 1.02 1.49
C GLU A 114 -12.26 0.09 0.31
N LEU A 115 -11.38 0.47 -0.60
CA LEU A 115 -10.89 -0.39 -1.69
C LEU A 115 -10.24 -1.67 -1.15
N ALA A 116 -9.46 -1.58 -0.08
CA ALA A 116 -8.87 -2.75 0.57
C ALA A 116 -9.94 -3.70 1.15
N HIS A 117 -10.94 -3.16 1.83
CA HIS A 117 -12.05 -3.96 2.34
C HIS A 117 -12.88 -4.61 1.21
N GLN A 118 -13.19 -3.86 0.15
CA GLN A 118 -13.89 -4.37 -1.03
C GLN A 118 -13.11 -5.48 -1.74
N ALA A 119 -11.77 -5.41 -1.74
CA ALA A 119 -10.91 -6.47 -2.25
C ALA A 119 -10.90 -7.73 -1.37
N GLY A 120 -11.37 -7.65 -0.11
CA GLY A 120 -11.43 -8.75 0.85
C GLY A 120 -10.32 -8.71 1.93
N LEU A 121 -9.54 -7.63 2.00
CA LEU A 121 -8.51 -7.48 3.04
C LEU A 121 -9.14 -6.96 4.34
N SER A 122 -8.99 -7.70 5.43
CA SER A 122 -9.54 -7.34 6.75
C SER A 122 -8.48 -6.98 7.79
N ARG A 123 -7.22 -7.35 7.55
CA ARG A 123 -6.11 -7.12 8.48
C ARG A 123 -5.35 -5.84 8.12
N LEU A 124 -5.98 -4.69 8.38
CA LEU A 124 -5.40 -3.37 8.16
C LEU A 124 -4.84 -2.80 9.46
N ASP A 125 -3.82 -1.94 9.37
CA ASP A 125 -3.23 -1.28 10.53
C ASP A 125 -4.27 -0.38 11.22
N GLN A 126 -4.55 -0.68 12.50
CA GLN A 126 -5.58 0.00 13.30
C GLN A 126 -5.22 1.45 13.67
N ALA A 127 -3.93 1.82 13.64
CA ALA A 127 -3.53 3.21 13.89
C ALA A 127 -4.19 4.21 12.93
N GLN A 128 -4.65 3.74 11.77
CA GLN A 128 -5.35 4.55 10.77
C GLN A 128 -6.89 4.55 10.96
N ALA A 129 -7.45 3.53 11.59
CA ALA A 129 -8.88 3.51 11.91
C ALA A 129 -9.28 4.66 12.86
N VAL A 130 -8.39 5.06 13.76
CA VAL A 130 -8.61 6.18 14.68
C VAL A 130 -8.62 7.53 13.95
N VAL A 131 -7.80 7.70 12.91
CA VAL A 131 -7.75 8.95 12.11
C VAL A 131 -9.01 9.13 11.25
N LEU A 132 -9.70 8.04 10.94
CA LEU A 132 -10.93 8.07 10.13
C LEU A 132 -12.18 8.40 10.97
N GLN A 133 -12.10 8.28 12.30
CA GLN A 133 -13.21 8.58 13.22
C GLN A 133 -13.18 10.04 13.75
N LEU A 134 -12.12 10.79 13.50
CA LEU A 134 -11.98 12.22 13.81
C LEU A 134 -12.18 13.08 12.56
#